data_43176390a3237b8186dab62dcb023942
#
_entry.id   43176390a3237b8186dab62dcb023942
#
_cell.length_a   1.000
_cell.length_b   1.000
_cell.length_c   1.000
_cell.angle_alpha   90.00
_cell.angle_beta   90.00
_cell.angle_gamma   90.00
#
_symmetry.space_group_name_H-M   'P 1'
#
loop_
_entity.id
_entity.type
_entity.pdbx_description
1 polymer ?
#
loop_
_entity_poly.entity_id
_entity_poly.type
_entity_poly.pdbx_seq_one_letter_code
_entity_poly.pdbx_strand_id
1 'polypeptide(L)'
;FTLIPENPIVAFQRFHFNENHNWIYLHKNMRVYANVDMWDEEGMGFRVHSVPGDTVSLQNIDVEIRRIRLQEITSVLPYFPEITGLFSLEAHYIQTEKDLQLSAEASVDELTYERQRIGDVALGATWLPGEQGKQYLNAYLNHEQAEVLVADGKLVPTRTGKDSLEVNTTLEHFPLRVANVFIPDQMVTLSGDMDGNLNITGSTEQPLINGELVLDSVAVLSRQYGARFMFDNRPVQIKNNRLEFDKFAIYT
;
A
#
# COMPACT_ATOMS: atom_id res chain seq x y z
N PHE A 1 -28.03 6.50 -10.52
CA PHE A 1 -28.61 5.70 -9.43
C PHE A 1 -28.61 6.56 -8.18
N THR A 2 -29.73 6.63 -7.50
CA THR A 2 -29.83 7.20 -6.15
C THR A 2 -29.93 6.03 -5.18
N LEU A 3 -29.07 6.03 -4.17
CA LEU A 3 -29.11 5.05 -3.10
C LEU A 3 -30.13 5.57 -2.05
N ILE A 4 -31.13 4.77 -1.74
CA ILE A 4 -32.12 5.08 -0.69
C ILE A 4 -32.05 3.93 0.32
N PRO A 5 -30.99 3.82 1.10
CA PRO A 5 -30.88 2.75 2.06
C PRO A 5 -31.52 3.14 3.38
N GLU A 6 -32.32 2.26 3.89
CA GLU A 6 -32.81 2.35 5.26
C GLU A 6 -31.74 1.75 6.19
N ASN A 7 -30.81 2.61 6.68
CA ASN A 7 -29.81 2.23 7.70
C ASN A 7 -29.14 0.87 7.42
N PRO A 8 -28.27 0.77 6.41
CA PRO A 8 -27.65 -0.48 6.04
C PRO A 8 -26.82 -1.03 7.19
N ILE A 9 -26.84 -2.36 7.32
CA ILE A 9 -25.98 -3.08 8.25
C ILE A 9 -24.89 -3.74 7.41
N VAL A 10 -23.65 -3.31 7.61
CA VAL A 10 -22.47 -3.89 6.96
C VAL A 10 -21.57 -4.43 8.06
N ALA A 11 -21.19 -5.70 7.96
CA ALA A 11 -20.34 -6.37 8.97
C ALA A 11 -20.83 -6.16 10.42
N PHE A 12 -22.15 -6.32 10.63
CA PHE A 12 -22.84 -6.16 11.93
C PHE A 12 -22.92 -4.71 12.46
N GLN A 13 -22.38 -3.72 11.76
CA GLN A 13 -22.44 -2.30 12.10
C GLN A 13 -23.57 -1.62 11.33
N ARG A 14 -24.31 -0.76 12.02
CA ARG A 14 -25.37 0.06 11.41
C ARG A 14 -24.79 1.38 10.95
N PHE A 15 -24.89 1.66 9.66
CA PHE A 15 -24.45 2.90 9.04
C PHE A 15 -25.62 3.82 8.75
N HIS A 16 -25.33 5.11 8.72
CA HIS A 16 -26.26 6.15 8.32
C HIS A 16 -25.75 6.82 7.05
N PHE A 17 -26.58 6.92 6.05
CA PHE A 17 -26.29 7.72 4.88
C PHE A 17 -26.63 9.18 5.16
N ASN A 18 -25.82 10.07 4.66
CA ASN A 18 -26.19 11.46 4.55
C ASN A 18 -27.30 11.58 3.51
N GLU A 19 -28.48 12.09 3.90
CA GLU A 19 -29.66 12.17 3.02
C GLU A 19 -29.42 12.97 1.73
N ASN A 20 -28.46 13.91 1.75
CA ASN A 20 -28.10 14.74 0.61
C ASN A 20 -26.91 14.19 -0.19
N HIS A 21 -26.23 13.16 0.31
CA HIS A 21 -24.97 12.64 -0.25
C HIS A 21 -25.07 11.11 -0.39
N ASN A 22 -25.85 10.63 -1.34
CA ASN A 22 -26.14 9.20 -1.50
C ASN A 22 -26.42 8.81 -2.95
N TRP A 23 -25.71 9.39 -3.90
CA TRP A 23 -25.92 9.11 -5.29
C TRP A 23 -24.64 8.78 -6.04
N ILE A 24 -24.78 7.89 -7.04
CA ILE A 24 -23.74 7.57 -8.02
C ILE A 24 -24.34 7.75 -9.40
N TYR A 25 -23.68 8.51 -10.24
CA TYR A 25 -24.08 8.77 -11.60
C TYR A 25 -22.98 8.30 -12.57
N LEU A 26 -23.30 7.36 -13.45
CA LEU A 26 -22.41 6.90 -14.51
C LEU A 26 -22.78 7.59 -15.81
N HIS A 27 -21.87 8.40 -16.34
CA HIS A 27 -22.05 9.08 -17.60
C HIS A 27 -21.71 8.16 -18.79
N LYS A 28 -22.20 8.50 -20.00
CA LYS A 28 -22.01 7.70 -21.23
C LYS A 28 -20.55 7.52 -21.63
N ASN A 29 -19.66 8.45 -21.27
CA ASN A 29 -18.21 8.37 -21.49
C ASN A 29 -17.47 7.59 -20.39
N MET A 30 -18.16 6.80 -19.60
CA MET A 30 -17.65 6.04 -18.46
C MET A 30 -17.17 6.88 -17.28
N ARG A 31 -17.37 8.19 -17.30
CA ARG A 31 -17.10 9.04 -16.15
C ARG A 31 -18.08 8.73 -15.02
N VAL A 32 -17.51 8.46 -13.85
CA VAL A 32 -18.28 8.25 -12.62
C VAL A 32 -18.32 9.55 -11.84
N TYR A 33 -19.53 9.98 -11.52
CA TYR A 33 -19.76 11.01 -10.53
C TYR A 33 -20.38 10.34 -9.32
N ALA A 34 -19.79 10.54 -8.19
CA ALA A 34 -20.27 9.99 -6.93
C ALA A 34 -20.37 11.08 -5.88
N ASN A 35 -21.34 10.95 -5.03
CA ASN A 35 -21.45 11.71 -3.80
C ASN A 35 -22.12 10.78 -2.80
N VAL A 36 -21.30 9.96 -2.14
CA VAL A 36 -21.74 8.97 -1.16
C VAL A 36 -21.01 9.26 0.13
N ASP A 37 -21.75 9.35 1.21
CA ASP A 37 -21.25 9.65 2.54
C ASP A 37 -22.01 8.75 3.53
N MET A 38 -21.30 7.79 4.11
CA MET A 38 -21.87 6.78 4.99
C MET A 38 -21.01 6.59 6.23
N TRP A 39 -21.57 6.89 7.39
CA TRP A 39 -20.91 6.84 8.67
C TRP A 39 -21.75 6.13 9.72
N ASP A 40 -21.11 5.51 10.70
CA ASP A 40 -21.77 5.06 11.93
C ASP A 40 -21.73 6.15 13.02
N GLU A 41 -22.26 5.83 14.19
CA GLU A 41 -22.30 6.75 15.34
C GLU A 41 -20.90 7.00 15.94
N GLU A 42 -19.93 6.11 15.68
CA GLU A 42 -18.54 6.21 16.16
C GLU A 42 -17.62 6.94 15.14
N GLY A 43 -18.16 7.32 13.97
CA GLY A 43 -17.43 7.99 12.90
C GLY A 43 -16.63 7.03 12.01
N MET A 44 -16.93 5.74 12.07
CA MET A 44 -16.44 4.75 11.14
C MET A 44 -17.27 4.80 9.85
N GLY A 45 -16.63 4.69 8.69
CA GLY A 45 -17.36 4.69 7.43
C GLY A 45 -16.53 5.05 6.23
N PHE A 46 -17.21 5.48 5.18
CA PHE A 46 -16.55 5.91 3.96
C PHE A 46 -17.28 7.07 3.27
N ARG A 47 -16.50 7.84 2.54
CA ARG A 47 -16.96 8.88 1.62
C ARG A 47 -16.35 8.67 0.26
N VAL A 48 -17.16 8.82 -0.79
CA VAL A 48 -16.69 8.90 -2.18
C VAL A 48 -17.30 10.14 -2.79
N HIS A 49 -16.47 11.06 -3.22
CA HIS A 49 -16.90 12.37 -3.69
C HIS A 49 -16.21 12.74 -5.00
N SER A 50 -16.98 13.09 -6.01
CA SER A 50 -16.45 13.67 -7.25
C SER A 50 -16.41 15.18 -7.13
N VAL A 51 -15.29 15.79 -7.55
CA VAL A 51 -15.12 17.24 -7.48
C VAL A 51 -16.15 17.95 -8.35
N PRO A 52 -17.00 18.81 -7.78
CA PRO A 52 -18.04 19.51 -8.54
C PRO A 52 -17.45 20.50 -9.53
N GLY A 53 -18.05 20.58 -10.72
CA GLY A 53 -17.70 21.57 -11.74
C GLY A 53 -16.43 21.29 -12.53
N ASP A 54 -15.75 20.20 -12.27
CA ASP A 54 -14.63 19.76 -13.11
C ASP A 54 -15.17 19.19 -14.43
N THR A 55 -14.91 19.90 -15.54
CA THR A 55 -15.32 19.52 -16.90
C THR A 55 -14.12 19.07 -17.75
N VAL A 56 -12.91 19.17 -17.23
CA VAL A 56 -11.66 18.91 -17.95
C VAL A 56 -11.19 17.47 -17.74
N SER A 57 -11.27 16.97 -16.53
CA SER A 57 -10.81 15.62 -16.21
C SER A 57 -11.79 14.54 -16.68
N LEU A 58 -11.26 13.39 -17.09
CA LEU A 58 -12.04 12.18 -17.34
C LEU A 58 -12.59 11.60 -16.02
N GLN A 59 -11.79 11.66 -14.97
CA GLN A 59 -12.17 11.32 -13.59
C GLN A 59 -11.54 12.32 -12.62
N ASN A 60 -12.23 12.64 -11.55
CA ASN A 60 -11.73 13.45 -10.44
C ASN A 60 -12.53 13.07 -9.19
N ILE A 61 -11.94 12.23 -8.34
CA ILE A 61 -12.63 11.54 -7.25
C ILE A 61 -11.77 11.59 -6.00
N ASP A 62 -12.39 11.97 -4.89
CA ASP A 62 -11.90 11.81 -3.54
C ASP A 62 -12.52 10.57 -2.91
N VAL A 63 -11.71 9.77 -2.23
CA VAL A 63 -12.13 8.62 -1.45
C VAL A 63 -11.58 8.77 -0.04
N GLU A 64 -12.46 8.63 0.92
CA GLU A 64 -12.10 8.64 2.34
C GLU A 64 -12.73 7.43 3.02
N ILE A 65 -11.90 6.68 3.75
CA ILE A 65 -12.31 5.57 4.61
C ILE A 65 -11.78 5.88 6.00
N ARG A 66 -12.64 5.80 7.01
CA ARG A 66 -12.24 6.07 8.39
C ARG A 66 -12.48 4.88 9.28
N ARG A 67 -11.43 4.46 9.97
CA ARG A 67 -11.45 3.57 11.13
C ARG A 67 -12.23 2.27 10.92
N ILE A 68 -12.25 1.73 9.70
CA ILE A 68 -12.89 0.45 9.43
C ILE A 68 -12.14 -0.65 10.21
N ARG A 69 -12.88 -1.40 11.02
CA ARG A 69 -12.33 -2.55 11.73
C ARG A 69 -12.10 -3.69 10.76
N LEU A 70 -10.82 -4.01 10.48
CA LEU A 70 -10.44 -5.01 9.47
C LEU A 70 -11.04 -6.39 9.78
N GLN A 71 -11.12 -6.78 11.04
CA GLN A 71 -11.71 -8.06 11.45
C GLN A 71 -13.18 -8.19 11.05
N GLU A 72 -13.93 -7.11 10.98
CA GLU A 72 -15.34 -7.15 10.58
C GLU A 72 -15.50 -7.49 9.10
N ILE A 73 -14.57 -6.99 8.26
CA ILE A 73 -14.54 -7.31 6.83
C ILE A 73 -13.97 -8.72 6.60
N THR A 74 -12.86 -9.04 7.24
CA THR A 74 -12.16 -10.30 7.00
C THR A 74 -12.92 -11.51 7.56
N SER A 75 -13.69 -11.35 8.64
CA SER A 75 -14.48 -12.43 9.25
C SER A 75 -15.57 -12.99 8.35
N VAL A 76 -16.05 -12.22 7.37
CA VAL A 76 -17.08 -12.67 6.43
C VAL A 76 -16.51 -13.27 5.14
N LEU A 77 -15.17 -13.21 4.97
CA LEU A 77 -14.49 -13.75 3.80
C LEU A 77 -13.95 -15.15 4.11
N PRO A 78 -14.41 -16.21 3.45
CA PRO A 78 -13.92 -17.56 3.67
C PRO A 78 -12.44 -17.66 3.26
N TYR A 79 -11.64 -18.35 4.08
CA TYR A 79 -10.21 -18.60 3.84
C TYR A 79 -9.32 -17.34 3.87
N PHE A 80 -9.82 -16.23 4.40
CA PHE A 80 -9.01 -15.04 4.59
C PHE A 80 -8.22 -15.13 5.91
N PRO A 81 -6.96 -14.69 5.97
CA PRO A 81 -6.19 -14.69 7.21
C PRO A 81 -6.82 -13.78 8.27
N GLU A 82 -6.61 -14.11 9.53
CA GLU A 82 -7.07 -13.29 10.66
C GLU A 82 -6.27 -11.99 10.69
N ILE A 83 -6.92 -10.88 10.27
CA ILE A 83 -6.34 -9.54 10.29
C ILE A 83 -7.21 -8.66 11.18
N THR A 84 -6.58 -7.95 12.11
CA THR A 84 -7.24 -6.97 12.97
C THR A 84 -6.52 -5.64 12.91
N GLY A 85 -7.22 -4.56 13.24
CA GLY A 85 -6.73 -3.19 13.23
C GLY A 85 -7.78 -2.22 12.73
N LEU A 86 -7.50 -0.93 12.85
CA LEU A 86 -8.36 0.14 12.38
C LEU A 86 -7.78 0.73 11.08
N PHE A 87 -8.42 0.44 9.98
CA PHE A 87 -8.00 0.90 8.66
C PHE A 87 -8.58 2.27 8.34
N SER A 88 -7.73 3.16 7.87
CA SER A 88 -8.11 4.46 7.30
C SER A 88 -7.43 4.67 5.95
N LEU A 89 -8.10 5.38 5.05
CA LEU A 89 -7.59 5.72 3.72
C LEU A 89 -8.09 7.11 3.33
N GLU A 90 -7.18 7.94 2.83
CA GLU A 90 -7.51 9.15 2.07
C GLU A 90 -6.84 9.05 0.71
N ALA A 91 -7.60 9.23 -0.35
CA ALA A 91 -7.08 9.15 -1.72
C ALA A 91 -7.76 10.17 -2.62
N HIS A 92 -6.95 10.83 -3.44
CA HIS A 92 -7.38 11.74 -4.49
C HIS A 92 -6.89 11.24 -5.84
N TYR A 93 -7.81 11.03 -6.77
CA TYR A 93 -7.53 10.47 -8.09
C TYR A 93 -8.04 11.40 -9.18
N ILE A 94 -7.12 11.84 -10.07
CA ILE A 94 -7.44 12.63 -11.24
C ILE A 94 -6.93 11.90 -12.47
N GLN A 95 -7.78 11.73 -13.46
CA GLN A 95 -7.42 11.22 -14.78
C GLN A 95 -7.84 12.23 -15.84
N THR A 96 -6.91 12.59 -16.70
CA THR A 96 -7.15 13.36 -17.93
C THR A 96 -6.97 12.45 -19.15
N GLU A 97 -7.11 13.00 -20.36
CA GLU A 97 -6.83 12.25 -21.59
C GLU A 97 -5.35 11.83 -21.72
N LYS A 98 -4.45 12.53 -21.03
CA LYS A 98 -2.99 12.37 -21.19
C LYS A 98 -2.31 11.88 -19.94
N ASP A 99 -2.82 12.28 -18.79
CA ASP A 99 -2.13 12.17 -17.52
C ASP A 99 -2.99 11.51 -16.46
N LEU A 100 -2.31 10.83 -15.55
CA LEU A 100 -2.85 10.28 -14.31
C LEU A 100 -2.19 10.98 -13.13
N GLN A 101 -2.97 11.38 -12.16
CA GLN A 101 -2.51 11.89 -10.87
C GLN A 101 -3.21 11.10 -9.76
N LEU A 102 -2.42 10.64 -8.80
CA LEU A 102 -2.89 9.95 -7.61
C LEU A 102 -2.14 10.49 -6.40
N SER A 103 -2.86 10.77 -5.33
CA SER A 103 -2.32 10.95 -3.99
C SER A 103 -3.12 10.07 -3.06
N ALA A 104 -2.47 9.21 -2.30
CA ALA A 104 -3.13 8.31 -1.38
C ALA A 104 -2.32 8.16 -0.10
N GLU A 105 -3.00 8.12 1.02
CA GLU A 105 -2.45 7.79 2.32
C GLU A 105 -3.36 6.76 2.99
N ALA A 106 -2.80 5.62 3.37
CA ALA A 106 -3.50 4.54 4.03
C ALA A 106 -2.81 4.22 5.36
N SER A 107 -3.57 3.97 6.41
CA SER A 107 -3.03 3.55 7.70
C SER A 107 -3.82 2.40 8.31
N VAL A 108 -3.13 1.62 9.12
CA VAL A 108 -3.76 0.62 10.00
C VAL A 108 -3.18 0.80 11.39
N ASP A 109 -4.01 1.25 12.32
CA ASP A 109 -3.64 1.32 13.72
C ASP A 109 -3.78 -0.06 14.35
N GLU A 110 -2.81 -0.43 15.20
CA GLU A 110 -2.76 -1.71 15.91
C GLU A 110 -2.91 -2.95 15.00
N LEU A 111 -2.27 -2.92 13.82
CA LEU A 111 -2.29 -4.04 12.90
C LEU A 111 -1.80 -5.33 13.56
N THR A 112 -2.66 -6.36 13.51
CA THR A 112 -2.30 -7.72 13.90
C THR A 112 -2.60 -8.65 12.73
N TYR A 113 -1.66 -9.52 12.40
CA TYR A 113 -1.79 -10.52 11.35
C TYR A 113 -1.59 -11.90 11.95
N GLU A 114 -2.60 -12.77 11.88
CA GLU A 114 -2.59 -14.13 12.41
C GLU A 114 -1.98 -14.21 13.83
N ARG A 115 -2.47 -13.36 14.74
CA ARG A 115 -2.04 -13.23 16.14
C ARG A 115 -0.63 -12.67 16.35
N GLN A 116 0.07 -12.24 15.29
CA GLN A 116 1.31 -11.51 15.41
C GLN A 116 1.04 -10.00 15.39
N ARG A 117 1.42 -9.31 16.43
CA ARG A 117 1.34 -7.85 16.47
C ARG A 117 2.39 -7.28 15.51
N ILE A 118 1.92 -6.57 14.50
CA ILE A 118 2.76 -5.80 13.58
C ILE A 118 2.97 -4.39 14.13
N GLY A 119 1.93 -3.77 14.67
CA GLY A 119 1.93 -2.40 15.19
C GLY A 119 1.24 -1.42 14.23
N ASP A 120 1.48 -0.13 14.42
CA ASP A 120 0.91 0.90 13.58
C ASP A 120 1.69 1.00 12.26
N VAL A 121 0.96 0.97 11.15
CA VAL A 121 1.54 1.04 9.81
C VAL A 121 0.82 2.11 9.00
N ALA A 122 1.58 3.00 8.35
CA ALA A 122 1.03 3.96 7.40
C ALA A 122 1.83 3.95 6.10
N LEU A 123 1.13 3.98 4.98
CA LEU A 123 1.67 4.01 3.63
C LEU A 123 1.15 5.25 2.91
N GLY A 124 2.05 6.09 2.41
CA GLY A 124 1.70 7.18 1.51
C GLY A 124 2.26 6.95 0.13
N ALA A 125 1.53 7.38 -0.89
CA ALA A 125 2.00 7.35 -2.27
C ALA A 125 1.45 8.53 -3.06
N THR A 126 2.30 9.12 -3.89
CA THR A 126 1.91 10.13 -4.87
C THR A 126 2.40 9.72 -6.26
N TRP A 127 1.56 9.93 -7.25
CA TRP A 127 1.86 9.76 -8.66
C TRP A 127 1.46 11.02 -9.39
N LEU A 128 2.43 11.77 -9.91
CA LEU A 128 2.22 13.09 -10.48
C LEU A 128 2.75 13.19 -11.90
N PRO A 129 1.99 13.81 -12.82
CA PRO A 129 2.47 14.10 -14.15
C PRO A 129 3.53 15.18 -14.12
N GLY A 130 4.52 15.04 -14.97
CA GLY A 130 5.60 15.99 -15.18
C GLY A 130 5.70 16.47 -16.61
N GLU A 131 6.74 17.24 -16.90
CA GLU A 131 6.99 17.74 -18.24
C GLU A 131 7.37 16.61 -19.21
N GLN A 132 7.02 16.77 -20.48
CA GLN A 132 7.36 15.85 -21.58
C GLN A 132 6.80 14.42 -21.39
N GLY A 133 5.67 14.28 -20.72
CA GLY A 133 5.03 12.98 -20.46
C GLY A 133 5.71 12.13 -19.39
N LYS A 134 6.65 12.67 -18.64
CA LYS A 134 7.22 12.00 -17.49
C LYS A 134 6.17 11.86 -16.40
N GLN A 135 6.32 10.84 -15.56
CA GLN A 135 5.53 10.65 -14.36
C GLN A 135 6.49 10.56 -13.16
N TYR A 136 6.13 11.17 -12.06
CA TYR A 136 6.90 11.12 -10.82
C TYR A 136 6.14 10.30 -9.78
N LEU A 137 6.86 9.43 -9.11
CA LEU A 137 6.38 8.61 -8.02
C LEU A 137 7.14 8.96 -6.75
N ASN A 138 6.41 9.17 -5.68
CA ASN A 138 6.97 9.18 -4.34
C ASN A 138 6.12 8.26 -3.48
N ALA A 139 6.76 7.45 -2.63
CA ALA A 139 6.07 6.60 -1.68
C ALA A 139 6.87 6.49 -0.39
N TYR A 140 6.18 6.33 0.73
CA TYR A 140 6.80 6.08 2.02
C TYR A 140 6.02 5.05 2.82
N LEU A 141 6.69 4.38 3.72
CA LEU A 141 6.09 3.52 4.73
C LEU A 141 6.57 3.98 6.10
N ASN A 142 5.62 4.23 6.98
CA ASN A 142 5.86 4.46 8.40
C ASN A 142 5.47 3.21 9.20
N HIS A 143 6.26 2.88 10.21
CA HIS A 143 5.98 1.86 11.19
C HIS A 143 6.23 2.43 12.58
N GLU A 144 5.22 2.33 13.49
CA GLU A 144 5.29 2.90 14.85
C GLU A 144 5.75 4.37 14.84
N GLN A 145 5.22 5.19 13.92
CA GLN A 145 5.54 6.61 13.70
C GLN A 145 6.95 6.92 13.16
N ALA A 146 7.79 5.91 12.90
CA ALA A 146 9.07 6.07 12.23
C ALA A 146 8.93 5.81 10.72
N GLU A 147 9.53 6.64 9.88
CA GLU A 147 9.64 6.40 8.45
C GLU A 147 10.71 5.32 8.21
N VAL A 148 10.27 4.15 7.74
CA VAL A 148 11.14 2.98 7.58
C VAL A 148 11.43 2.65 6.11
N LEU A 149 10.69 3.26 5.19
CA LEU A 149 10.92 3.14 3.75
C LEU A 149 10.52 4.43 3.07
N VAL A 150 11.40 4.91 2.18
CA VAL A 150 11.10 5.98 1.22
C VAL A 150 11.48 5.52 -0.17
N ALA A 151 10.64 5.80 -1.14
CA ALA A 151 10.90 5.54 -2.54
C ALA A 151 10.57 6.77 -3.38
N ASP A 152 11.57 7.25 -4.12
CA ASP A 152 11.44 8.35 -5.06
C ASP A 152 11.74 7.86 -6.47
N GLY A 153 10.88 8.17 -7.40
CA GLY A 153 11.06 7.68 -8.75
C GLY A 153 10.41 8.49 -9.84
N LYS A 154 10.73 8.08 -11.04
CA LYS A 154 10.12 8.62 -12.25
C LYS A 154 9.96 7.53 -13.30
N LEU A 155 8.93 7.69 -14.09
CA LEU A 155 8.67 6.95 -15.30
C LEU A 155 8.89 7.90 -16.49
N VAL A 156 9.76 7.53 -17.41
CA VAL A 156 10.13 8.34 -18.57
C VAL A 156 9.67 7.64 -19.84
N PRO A 157 8.77 8.24 -20.64
CA PRO A 157 8.34 7.65 -21.88
C PRO A 157 9.51 7.55 -22.85
N THR A 158 9.66 6.40 -23.50
CA THR A 158 10.70 6.17 -24.50
C THR A 158 10.12 6.14 -25.90
N ARG A 159 10.96 6.36 -26.90
CA ARG A 159 10.58 6.30 -28.32
C ARG A 159 10.15 4.89 -28.77
N THR A 160 10.48 3.87 -28.00
CA THR A 160 10.18 2.47 -28.30
C THR A 160 8.82 2.02 -27.76
N GLY A 161 8.09 2.93 -27.06
CA GLY A 161 6.80 2.63 -26.44
C GLY A 161 6.89 1.84 -25.12
N LYS A 162 8.10 1.57 -24.63
CA LYS A 162 8.33 1.00 -23.29
C LYS A 162 8.88 2.10 -22.39
N ASP A 163 8.13 2.42 -21.35
CA ASP A 163 8.56 3.44 -20.40
C ASP A 163 9.76 2.97 -19.59
N SER A 164 10.70 3.89 -19.36
CA SER A 164 11.87 3.66 -18.52
C SER A 164 11.57 4.01 -17.09
N LEU A 165 11.73 3.06 -16.19
CA LEU A 165 11.58 3.21 -14.75
C LEU A 165 12.92 3.59 -14.12
N GLU A 166 12.88 4.51 -13.17
CA GLU A 166 14.02 4.94 -12.36
C GLU A 166 13.48 5.23 -10.94
N VAL A 167 13.73 4.35 -9.98
CA VAL A 167 13.27 4.50 -8.59
C VAL A 167 14.44 4.27 -7.64
N ASN A 168 14.62 5.18 -6.70
CA ASN A 168 15.54 5.02 -5.58
C ASN A 168 14.73 4.73 -4.33
N THR A 169 15.12 3.71 -3.59
CA THR A 169 14.46 3.33 -2.35
C THR A 169 15.47 3.29 -1.24
N THR A 170 15.15 3.93 -0.11
CA THR A 170 15.92 3.87 1.12
C THR A 170 15.12 3.12 2.17
N LEU A 171 15.78 2.23 2.88
CA LEU A 171 15.25 1.48 4.02
C LEU A 171 16.02 1.88 5.26
N GLU A 172 15.33 2.31 6.31
CA GLU A 172 15.91 2.66 7.60
C GLU A 172 15.20 1.90 8.71
N HIS A 173 15.92 0.96 9.33
CA HIS A 173 15.39 0.08 10.38
C HIS A 173 14.06 -0.56 9.99
N PHE A 174 13.95 -0.97 8.71
CA PHE A 174 12.73 -1.57 8.18
C PHE A 174 12.44 -2.89 8.91
N PRO A 175 11.37 -2.99 9.69
CA PRO A 175 11.09 -4.17 10.47
C PRO A 175 10.54 -5.30 9.58
N LEU A 176 11.30 -6.37 9.43
CA LEU A 176 10.91 -7.50 8.57
C LEU A 176 9.60 -8.17 8.98
N ARG A 177 9.15 -7.97 10.23
CA ARG A 177 7.83 -8.44 10.66
C ARG A 177 6.67 -7.86 9.85
N VAL A 178 6.81 -6.65 9.29
CA VAL A 178 5.82 -6.07 8.38
C VAL A 178 5.64 -6.91 7.13
N ALA A 179 6.72 -7.51 6.64
CA ALA A 179 6.68 -8.36 5.45
C ALA A 179 5.94 -9.69 5.68
N ASN A 180 5.74 -10.11 6.94
CA ASN A 180 5.01 -11.36 7.25
C ASN A 180 3.56 -11.35 6.76
N VAL A 181 2.94 -10.16 6.63
CA VAL A 181 1.58 -9.99 6.09
C VAL A 181 1.46 -10.50 4.65
N PHE A 182 2.58 -10.51 3.91
CA PHE A 182 2.62 -10.94 2.51
C PHE A 182 3.06 -12.41 2.33
N ILE A 183 3.39 -13.11 3.43
CA ILE A 183 3.85 -14.50 3.38
C ILE A 183 2.65 -15.43 3.57
N PRO A 184 2.25 -16.20 2.53
CA PRO A 184 1.10 -17.10 2.63
C PRO A 184 1.31 -18.19 3.68
N ASP A 185 0.22 -18.56 4.38
CA ASP A 185 0.15 -19.70 5.30
C ASP A 185 1.22 -19.71 6.41
N GLN A 186 1.84 -18.55 6.67
CA GLN A 186 2.94 -18.43 7.64
C GLN A 186 4.01 -19.53 7.50
N MET A 187 4.30 -19.94 6.27
CA MET A 187 5.34 -20.95 5.98
C MET A 187 6.66 -20.60 6.66
N VAL A 188 6.96 -19.31 6.70
CA VAL A 188 8.08 -18.74 7.44
C VAL A 188 7.64 -17.50 8.20
N THR A 189 8.34 -17.20 9.30
CA THR A 189 8.18 -15.96 10.05
C THR A 189 9.50 -15.21 10.03
N LEU A 190 9.47 -13.97 9.58
CA LEU A 190 10.62 -13.06 9.55
C LEU A 190 10.66 -12.21 10.82
N SER A 191 11.85 -11.96 11.34
CA SER A 191 12.09 -11.02 12.44
C SER A 191 13.44 -10.33 12.25
N GLY A 192 13.66 -9.22 12.99
CA GLY A 192 14.80 -8.33 12.84
C GLY A 192 14.50 -7.17 11.90
N ASP A 193 15.48 -6.33 11.69
CA ASP A 193 15.37 -5.10 10.94
C ASP A 193 16.32 -5.11 9.73
N MET A 194 16.07 -4.27 8.76
CA MET A 194 16.86 -4.18 7.54
C MET A 194 17.07 -2.72 7.16
N ASP A 195 18.32 -2.37 6.92
CA ASP A 195 18.72 -1.09 6.33
C ASP A 195 19.18 -1.30 4.90
N GLY A 196 19.08 -0.28 4.06
CA GLY A 196 19.64 -0.38 2.73
C GLY A 196 19.19 0.66 1.75
N ASN A 197 19.83 0.63 0.58
CA ASN A 197 19.52 1.48 -0.55
C ASN A 197 19.36 0.63 -1.79
N LEU A 198 18.25 0.79 -2.48
CA LEU A 198 17.95 0.09 -3.72
C LEU A 198 17.74 1.09 -4.85
N ASN A 199 18.32 0.79 -5.99
CA ASN A 199 18.07 1.50 -7.24
C ASN A 199 17.38 0.54 -8.22
N ILE A 200 16.20 0.90 -8.66
CA ILE A 200 15.37 0.13 -9.58
C ILE A 200 15.34 0.87 -10.91
N THR A 201 15.82 0.23 -11.96
CA THR A 201 15.91 0.80 -13.31
C THR A 201 15.34 -0.16 -14.35
N GLY A 202 15.31 0.25 -15.61
CA GLY A 202 14.84 -0.60 -16.70
C GLY A 202 13.42 -0.29 -17.15
N SER A 203 12.70 -1.28 -17.64
CA SER A 203 11.29 -1.11 -18.02
C SER A 203 10.37 -1.60 -16.91
N THR A 204 9.11 -1.16 -16.94
CA THR A 204 8.07 -1.63 -16.02
C THR A 204 7.81 -3.15 -16.14
N GLU A 205 8.10 -3.74 -17.30
CA GLU A 205 7.96 -5.18 -17.53
C GLU A 205 9.17 -5.99 -17.04
N GLN A 206 10.36 -5.37 -17.06
CA GLN A 206 11.63 -6.01 -16.70
C GLN A 206 12.48 -5.04 -15.87
N PRO A 207 12.12 -4.81 -14.60
CA PRO A 207 12.90 -3.96 -13.71
C PRO A 207 14.22 -4.65 -13.32
N LEU A 208 15.26 -3.85 -13.23
CA LEU A 208 16.58 -4.25 -12.73
C LEU A 208 16.81 -3.61 -11.37
N ILE A 209 16.99 -4.44 -10.36
CA ILE A 209 17.25 -4.00 -8.98
C ILE A 209 18.73 -4.13 -8.70
N ASN A 210 19.34 -3.04 -8.24
CA ASN A 210 20.70 -2.97 -7.74
C ASN A 210 20.69 -2.29 -6.37
N GLY A 211 21.67 -2.61 -5.53
CA GLY A 211 21.80 -1.95 -4.23
C GLY A 211 22.49 -2.79 -3.18
N GLU A 212 22.33 -2.38 -1.96
CA GLU A 212 22.91 -3.03 -0.78
C GLU A 212 21.87 -3.09 0.33
N LEU A 213 21.84 -4.22 1.03
CA LEU A 213 21.04 -4.43 2.22
C LEU A 213 21.93 -4.84 3.38
N VAL A 214 21.69 -4.29 4.56
CA VAL A 214 22.31 -4.69 5.82
C VAL A 214 21.22 -5.28 6.70
N LEU A 215 21.44 -6.50 7.17
CA LEU A 215 20.48 -7.22 8.01
C LEU A 215 20.89 -7.02 9.47
N ASP A 216 19.98 -6.53 10.30
CA ASP A 216 20.21 -6.42 11.74
C ASP A 216 19.34 -7.42 12.49
N SER A 217 20.03 -8.36 13.16
CA SER A 217 19.38 -9.39 13.99
C SER A 217 18.31 -10.20 13.26
N VAL A 218 18.45 -10.33 11.93
CA VAL A 218 17.46 -11.00 11.11
C VAL A 218 17.45 -12.50 11.37
N ALA A 219 16.24 -13.01 11.59
CA ALA A 219 16.00 -14.44 11.70
C ALA A 219 14.77 -14.86 10.89
N VAL A 220 14.85 -16.05 10.32
CA VAL A 220 13.77 -16.74 9.62
C VAL A 220 13.41 -18.01 10.39
N LEU A 221 12.19 -18.09 10.87
CA LEU A 221 11.63 -19.27 11.49
C LEU A 221 10.78 -20.02 10.49
N SER A 222 11.20 -21.23 10.11
CA SER A 222 10.36 -22.13 9.34
C SER A 222 9.44 -22.91 10.27
N ARG A 223 8.14 -22.67 10.19
CA ARG A 223 7.16 -23.40 11.00
C ARG A 223 7.05 -24.86 10.61
N GLN A 224 7.20 -25.16 9.32
CA GLN A 224 7.09 -26.53 8.80
C GLN A 224 8.19 -27.44 9.37
N TYR A 225 9.41 -26.90 9.53
CA TYR A 225 10.57 -27.69 9.97
C TYR A 225 10.98 -27.40 11.42
N GLY A 226 10.36 -26.41 12.09
CA GLY A 226 10.76 -25.97 13.42
C GLY A 226 12.17 -25.38 13.49
N ALA A 227 12.75 -25.04 12.33
CA ALA A 227 14.12 -24.57 12.20
C ALA A 227 14.16 -23.04 12.20
N ARG A 228 15.10 -22.48 12.99
CA ARG A 228 15.38 -21.05 13.04
C ARG A 228 16.74 -20.78 12.41
N PHE A 229 16.78 -19.93 11.43
CA PHE A 229 17.99 -19.47 10.75
C PHE A 229 18.25 -18.02 11.14
N MET A 230 19.43 -17.75 11.66
CA MET A 230 19.89 -16.38 11.95
C MET A 230 20.92 -15.97 10.90
N PHE A 231 20.82 -14.73 10.47
CA PHE A 231 21.65 -14.19 9.40
C PHE A 231 22.72 -13.27 9.97
N ASP A 232 23.89 -13.28 9.31
CA ASP A 232 24.97 -12.36 9.58
C ASP A 232 24.52 -10.91 9.26
N ASN A 233 25.05 -9.94 10.00
CA ASN A 233 24.80 -8.51 9.77
C ASN A 233 25.69 -7.91 8.65
N ARG A 234 26.34 -8.76 7.86
CA ARG A 234 27.17 -8.28 6.73
C ARG A 234 26.28 -7.79 5.59
N PRO A 235 26.79 -6.77 4.84
CA PRO A 235 26.07 -6.28 3.68
C PRO A 235 25.83 -7.38 2.64
N VAL A 236 24.61 -7.43 2.13
CA VAL A 236 24.19 -8.27 1.00
C VAL A 236 24.08 -7.37 -0.21
N GLN A 237 24.87 -7.63 -1.25
CA GLN A 237 24.82 -6.88 -2.49
C GLN A 237 23.71 -7.41 -3.41
N ILE A 238 22.98 -6.52 -4.03
CA ILE A 238 22.02 -6.85 -5.08
C ILE A 238 22.56 -6.30 -6.40
N LYS A 239 22.79 -7.20 -7.37
CA LYS A 239 23.24 -6.83 -8.71
C LYS A 239 22.36 -7.49 -9.77
N ASN A 240 21.66 -6.66 -10.55
CA ASN A 240 20.79 -7.12 -11.62
C ASN A 240 19.83 -8.24 -11.15
N ASN A 241 19.09 -8.00 -10.09
CA ASN A 241 18.14 -8.93 -9.47
C ASN A 241 18.77 -10.18 -8.83
N ARG A 242 20.08 -10.19 -8.57
CA ARG A 242 20.78 -11.31 -7.93
C ARG A 242 21.34 -10.86 -6.60
N LEU A 243 21.12 -11.67 -5.56
CA LEU A 243 21.73 -11.50 -4.25
C LEU A 243 23.13 -12.10 -4.28
N GLU A 244 24.13 -11.28 -3.92
CA GLU A 244 25.53 -11.69 -3.80
C GLU A 244 25.93 -11.64 -2.32
N PHE A 245 26.35 -12.77 -1.79
CA PHE A 245 26.82 -12.94 -0.42
C PHE A 245 28.34 -13.12 -0.40
N ASP A 246 29.08 -12.23 0.25
CA ASP A 246 30.53 -12.39 0.47
C ASP A 246 30.78 -12.77 1.92
N LYS A 247 31.34 -13.98 2.13
CA LYS A 247 31.67 -14.53 3.47
C LYS A 247 30.54 -14.43 4.48
N PHE A 248 29.32 -14.55 3.99
CA PHE A 248 28.10 -14.43 4.78
C PHE A 248 27.82 -15.73 5.55
N ALA A 249 27.49 -15.61 6.83
CA ALA A 249 27.21 -16.77 7.67
C ALA A 249 25.69 -16.87 7.96
N ILE A 250 25.19 -18.10 7.97
CA ILE A 250 23.85 -18.48 8.42
C ILE A 250 24.04 -19.44 9.59
N TYR A 251 23.39 -19.14 10.70
CA TYR A 251 23.47 -19.93 11.93
C TYR A 251 22.11 -20.61 12.18
N THR A 252 22.12 -21.80 12.74
CA THR A 252 20.93 -22.58 13.11
C THR A 252 20.88 -22.82 14.62
#